data_2abd73136b6ce35c6b176f4b57543e26
#
_entry.id   2abd73136b6ce35c6b176f4b57543e26
#
_cell.length_a   1.000
_cell.length_b   1.000
_cell.length_c   1.000
_cell.angle_alpha   90.00
_cell.angle_beta   90.00
_cell.angle_gamma   90.00
#
_symmetry.space_group_name_H-M   'P 1'
#
loop_
_entity.id
_entity.type
_entity.pdbx_description
1 polymer ?
#
loop_
_entity_poly.entity_id
_entity_poly.type
_entity_poly.pdbx_seq_one_letter_code
_entity_poly.pdbx_strand_id
1 'polypeptide(L)'
;SDSFRELVAGDPADQSATGDAFKVLHQVVEARLRRGLRTFVDATNLTEGARRSLLRRAAHAGRPAVAVVFEVSLERCLRQNAAREDRSVPEAVVHQHHRALRNTLERLTAEGYVGIVRVHESDLDAQ
;
A
#
# COMPACT_ATOMS: atom_id res chain seq x y z
N SER A 1 6.64 2.64 1.48
CA SER A 1 6.78 4.11 1.34
C SER A 1 7.77 4.71 2.33
N ASP A 2 7.91 4.11 3.51
CA ASP A 2 8.80 4.60 4.57
C ASP A 2 10.26 4.66 4.13
N SER A 3 10.74 3.61 3.46
CA SER A 3 12.08 3.55 2.89
C SER A 3 12.37 4.70 1.92
N PHE A 4 11.35 5.14 1.17
CA PHE A 4 11.51 6.27 0.24
C PHE A 4 11.48 7.61 0.95
N ARG A 5 10.76 7.75 2.07
CA ARG A 5 10.86 8.94 2.92
C ARG A 5 12.24 9.05 3.54
N GLU A 6 12.78 7.94 4.05
CA GLU A 6 14.14 7.90 4.57
C GLU A 6 15.17 8.29 3.50
N LEU A 7 15.03 7.77 2.29
CA LEU A 7 15.92 8.08 1.18
C LEU A 7 15.90 9.57 0.80
N VAL A 8 14.72 10.19 0.83
CA VAL A 8 14.53 11.58 0.40
C VAL A 8 14.86 12.59 1.50
N ALA A 9 14.47 12.30 2.74
CA ALA A 9 14.56 13.24 3.87
C ALA A 9 15.50 12.80 4.99
N GLY A 10 16.05 11.59 4.93
CA GLY A 10 16.88 11.03 6.00
C GLY A 10 16.09 10.54 7.21
N ASP A 11 14.77 10.64 7.18
CA ASP A 11 13.88 10.24 8.27
C ASP A 11 12.63 9.55 7.69
N PRO A 12 12.39 8.27 7.98
CA PRO A 12 11.20 7.55 7.49
C PRO A 12 9.89 8.11 8.08
N ALA A 13 9.95 8.82 9.18
CA ALA A 13 8.79 9.42 9.84
C ALA A 13 8.42 10.81 9.30
N ASP A 14 9.27 11.43 8.49
CA ASP A 14 9.01 12.76 7.94
C ASP A 14 7.85 12.75 6.94
N GLN A 15 6.67 13.11 7.41
CA GLN A 15 5.45 13.16 6.59
C GLN A 15 5.49 14.27 5.52
N SER A 16 6.31 15.31 5.70
CA SER A 16 6.44 16.39 4.71
C SER A 16 7.09 15.91 3.42
N ALA A 17 7.91 14.87 3.49
CA ALA A 17 8.58 14.24 2.36
C ALA A 17 7.72 13.24 1.58
N THR A 18 6.47 13.01 1.97
CA THR A 18 5.62 11.98 1.38
C THR A 18 5.42 12.17 -0.13
N GLY A 19 5.17 13.39 -0.58
CA GLY A 19 5.00 13.69 -2.00
C GLY A 19 6.23 13.33 -2.83
N ASP A 20 7.39 13.73 -2.36
CA ASP A 20 8.66 13.44 -3.06
C ASP A 20 9.02 11.96 -2.98
N ALA A 21 8.76 11.31 -1.85
CA ALA A 21 8.95 9.87 -1.68
C ALA A 21 8.12 9.08 -2.71
N PHE A 22 6.86 9.47 -2.94
CA PHE A 22 6.02 8.83 -3.95
C PHE A 22 6.50 9.07 -5.38
N LYS A 23 7.04 10.25 -5.68
CA LYS A 23 7.67 10.51 -7.00
C LYS A 23 8.82 9.54 -7.26
N VAL A 24 9.71 9.38 -6.29
CA VAL A 24 10.86 8.45 -6.40
C VAL A 24 10.36 7.01 -6.51
N LEU A 25 9.40 6.61 -5.69
CA LEU A 25 8.79 5.28 -5.75
C LEU A 25 8.25 4.98 -7.16
N HIS A 26 7.52 5.91 -7.74
CA HIS A 26 6.96 5.74 -9.09
C HIS A 26 8.05 5.59 -10.16
N GLN A 27 9.14 6.34 -10.06
CA GLN A 27 10.28 6.20 -10.97
C GLN A 27 10.95 4.82 -10.85
N VAL A 28 11.13 4.33 -9.63
CA VAL A 28 11.68 2.99 -9.38
C VAL A 28 10.74 1.92 -9.93
N VAL A 29 9.44 2.03 -9.71
CA VAL A 29 8.44 1.10 -10.25
C VAL A 29 8.54 1.05 -11.77
N GLU A 30 8.53 2.19 -12.44
CA GLU A 30 8.64 2.26 -13.91
C GLU A 30 9.93 1.61 -14.42
N ALA A 31 11.05 1.92 -13.79
CA ALA A 31 12.36 1.34 -14.18
C ALA A 31 12.38 -0.18 -14.05
N ARG A 32 11.82 -0.70 -12.95
CA ARG A 32 11.72 -2.15 -12.72
C ARG A 32 10.81 -2.83 -13.73
N LEU A 33 9.64 -2.24 -14.01
CA LEU A 33 8.68 -2.78 -14.97
C LEU A 33 9.27 -2.82 -16.39
N ARG A 34 9.97 -1.79 -16.82
CA ARG A 34 10.66 -1.79 -18.12
C ARG A 34 11.69 -2.91 -18.24
N ARG A 35 12.32 -3.30 -17.13
CA ARG A 35 13.27 -4.41 -17.08
C ARG A 35 12.61 -5.78 -16.94
N GLY A 36 11.29 -5.85 -16.88
CA GLY A 36 10.54 -7.08 -16.70
C GLY A 36 10.60 -7.68 -15.30
N LEU A 37 10.99 -6.88 -14.32
CA LEU A 37 11.14 -7.35 -12.95
C LEU A 37 9.80 -7.37 -12.20
N ARG A 38 9.54 -8.48 -11.50
CA ARG A 38 8.42 -8.54 -10.57
C ARG A 38 8.58 -7.47 -9.50
N THR A 39 7.55 -6.68 -9.27
CA THR A 39 7.61 -5.53 -8.39
C THR A 39 6.46 -5.56 -7.39
N PHE A 40 6.79 -5.50 -6.11
CA PHE A 40 5.82 -5.36 -5.02
C PHE A 40 5.83 -3.92 -4.55
N VAL A 41 4.64 -3.34 -4.42
CA VAL A 41 4.48 -1.98 -3.89
C VAL A 41 3.75 -2.09 -2.56
N ASP A 42 4.52 -1.94 -1.48
CA ASP A 42 4.02 -1.95 -0.12
C ASP A 42 3.74 -0.51 0.34
N ALA A 43 2.47 -0.18 0.38
CA ALA A 43 1.96 1.11 0.85
C ALA A 43 0.50 0.94 1.25
N THR A 44 -0.10 1.94 1.89
CA THR A 44 -1.51 1.84 2.28
C THR A 44 -2.44 1.66 1.08
N ASN A 45 -2.17 2.35 -0.03
CA ASN A 45 -2.92 2.22 -1.30
C ASN A 45 -4.44 2.26 -1.16
N LEU A 46 -4.95 2.99 -0.15
CA LEU A 46 -6.38 3.04 0.17
C LEU A 46 -7.16 4.01 -0.72
N THR A 47 -6.49 4.95 -1.39
CA THR A 47 -7.16 5.87 -2.31
C THR A 47 -7.15 5.32 -3.73
N GLU A 48 -8.25 5.53 -4.43
CA GLU A 48 -8.37 5.13 -5.84
C GLU A 48 -7.29 5.82 -6.70
N GLY A 49 -7.00 7.09 -6.44
CA GLY A 49 -5.98 7.83 -7.17
C GLY A 49 -4.58 7.21 -7.06
N ALA A 50 -4.18 6.78 -5.87
CA ALA A 50 -2.90 6.11 -5.65
C ALA A 50 -2.83 4.79 -6.43
N ARG A 51 -3.88 3.98 -6.36
CA ARG A 51 -3.95 2.70 -7.09
C ARG A 51 -3.98 2.91 -8.60
N ARG A 52 -4.76 3.86 -9.08
CA ARG A 52 -4.85 4.19 -10.52
C ARG A 52 -3.50 4.61 -11.08
N SER A 53 -2.73 5.36 -10.33
CA SER A 53 -1.38 5.78 -10.73
C SER A 53 -0.45 4.58 -10.97
N LEU A 54 -0.50 3.58 -10.08
CA LEU A 54 0.29 2.35 -10.22
C LEU A 54 -0.23 1.46 -11.35
N LEU A 55 -1.54 1.32 -11.48
CA LEU A 55 -2.17 0.55 -12.55
C LEU A 55 -1.83 1.09 -13.95
N ARG A 56 -1.84 2.42 -14.11
CA ARG A 56 -1.44 3.04 -15.39
C ARG A 56 0.00 2.73 -15.74
N ARG A 57 0.90 2.73 -14.78
CA ARG A 57 2.31 2.38 -15.00
C ARG A 57 2.47 0.92 -15.41
N ALA A 58 1.75 0.02 -14.76
CA ALA A 58 1.73 -1.38 -15.12
C ALA A 58 1.19 -1.59 -16.55
N ALA A 59 0.07 -0.97 -16.88
CA ALA A 59 -0.53 -1.05 -18.21
C ALA A 59 0.38 -0.47 -19.29
N HIS A 60 1.02 0.67 -19.02
CA HIS A 60 1.96 1.29 -19.96
C HIS A 60 3.17 0.40 -20.24
N ALA A 61 3.60 -0.36 -19.26
CA ALA A 61 4.68 -1.34 -19.41
C ALA A 61 4.21 -2.71 -19.95
N GLY A 62 2.92 -2.87 -20.22
CA GLY A 62 2.35 -4.14 -20.68
C GLY A 62 2.40 -5.24 -19.61
N ARG A 63 2.32 -4.88 -18.32
CA ARG A 63 2.43 -5.81 -17.20
C ARG A 63 1.09 -5.96 -16.47
N PRO A 64 0.69 -7.19 -16.15
CA PRO A 64 -0.51 -7.41 -15.33
C PRO A 64 -0.26 -6.97 -13.89
N ALA A 65 -1.30 -6.46 -13.23
CA ALA A 65 -1.27 -6.06 -11.84
C ALA A 65 -2.23 -6.91 -11.01
N VAL A 66 -1.77 -7.34 -9.85
CA VAL A 66 -2.56 -8.07 -8.85
C VAL A 66 -2.63 -7.23 -7.58
N ALA A 67 -3.81 -7.11 -7.01
CA ALA A 67 -3.99 -6.52 -5.68
C ALA A 67 -3.88 -7.60 -4.61
N VAL A 68 -3.04 -7.37 -3.61
CA VAL A 68 -2.98 -8.21 -2.41
C VAL A 68 -3.59 -7.40 -1.26
N VAL A 69 -4.66 -7.91 -0.69
CA VAL A 69 -5.43 -7.21 0.34
C VAL A 69 -5.35 -7.97 1.64
N PHE A 70 -4.82 -7.31 2.66
CA PHE A 70 -4.74 -7.86 4.01
C PHE A 70 -6.00 -7.48 4.78
N GLU A 71 -6.86 -8.46 5.03
CA GLU A 71 -8.10 -8.29 5.79
C GLU A 71 -7.84 -8.65 7.26
N VAL A 72 -7.50 -7.64 8.03
CA VAL A 72 -7.19 -7.75 9.45
C VAL A 72 -8.28 -7.05 10.24
N SER A 73 -8.69 -7.64 11.38
CA SER A 73 -9.70 -7.04 12.24
C SER A 73 -9.27 -5.67 12.76
N LEU A 74 -10.23 -4.79 13.00
CA LEU A 74 -9.96 -3.48 13.59
C LEU A 74 -9.24 -3.61 14.92
N GLU A 75 -9.65 -4.58 15.75
CA GLU A 75 -9.04 -4.86 17.04
C GLU A 75 -7.55 -5.18 16.91
N ARG A 76 -7.18 -6.06 15.95
CA ARG A 76 -5.77 -6.38 15.70
C ARG A 76 -4.99 -5.18 15.17
N CYS A 77 -5.59 -4.38 14.28
CA CYS A 77 -4.98 -3.14 13.79
C CYS A 77 -4.68 -2.17 14.94
N LEU A 78 -5.61 -2.01 15.87
CA LEU A 78 -5.43 -1.15 17.05
C LEU A 78 -4.31 -1.67 17.96
N ARG A 79 -4.28 -2.98 18.21
CA ARG A 79 -3.20 -3.58 19.02
C ARG A 79 -1.83 -3.41 18.36
N GLN A 80 -1.73 -3.66 17.06
CA GLN A 80 -0.47 -3.50 16.33
C GLN A 80 -0.01 -2.04 16.32
N ASN A 81 -0.93 -1.11 16.16
CA ASN A 81 -0.63 0.32 16.22
C ASN A 81 -0.11 0.73 17.60
N ALA A 82 -0.76 0.27 18.68
CA ALA A 82 -0.35 0.57 20.05
C ALA A 82 1.04 -0.03 20.40
N ALA A 83 1.40 -1.16 19.79
CA ALA A 83 2.69 -1.82 20.01
C ALA A 83 3.86 -1.17 19.26
N ARG A 84 3.59 -0.23 18.35
CA ARG A 84 4.66 0.49 17.63
C ARG A 84 5.28 1.54 18.54
N GLU A 85 6.59 1.44 18.74
CA GLU A 85 7.34 2.36 19.60
C GLU A 85 7.70 3.66 18.87
N ASP A 86 7.94 3.59 17.57
CA ASP A 86 8.49 4.68 16.76
C ASP A 86 7.45 5.41 15.88
N ARG A 87 6.31 4.79 15.59
CA ARG A 87 5.36 5.30 14.58
C ARG A 87 3.91 4.93 14.82
N SER A 88 3.42 5.08 16.05
CA SER A 88 1.99 4.95 16.27
C SER A 88 1.25 6.15 15.65
N VAL A 89 0.09 5.89 15.08
CA VAL A 89 -0.82 6.93 14.59
C VAL A 89 -2.01 7.04 15.55
N PRO A 90 -2.74 8.18 15.57
CA PRO A 90 -3.96 8.29 16.37
C PRO A 90 -4.95 7.17 16.04
N GLU A 91 -5.64 6.63 17.03
CA GLU A 91 -6.62 5.56 16.85
C GLU A 91 -7.71 5.92 15.82
N ALA A 92 -8.12 7.19 15.78
CA ALA A 92 -9.08 7.68 14.78
C ALA A 92 -8.60 7.42 13.33
N VAL A 93 -7.30 7.51 13.08
CA VAL A 93 -6.71 7.21 11.76
C VAL A 93 -6.80 5.72 11.46
N VAL A 94 -6.55 4.86 12.45
CA VAL A 94 -6.70 3.40 12.28
C VAL A 94 -8.15 3.05 11.94
N HIS A 95 -9.11 3.62 12.65
CA HIS A 95 -10.54 3.44 12.35
C HIS A 95 -10.91 3.90 10.94
N GLN A 96 -10.40 5.07 10.54
CA GLN A 96 -10.65 5.62 9.21
C GLN A 96 -10.10 4.70 8.11
N HIS A 97 -8.88 4.23 8.26
CA HIS A 97 -8.24 3.32 7.29
C HIS A 97 -8.99 1.99 7.19
N HIS A 98 -9.43 1.45 8.32
CA HIS A 98 -10.18 0.20 8.34
C HIS A 98 -11.53 0.33 7.62
N ARG A 99 -12.25 1.44 7.83
CA ARG A 99 -13.49 1.73 7.08
C ARG A 99 -13.22 1.91 5.58
N ALA A 100 -12.15 2.64 5.23
CA ALA A 100 -11.76 2.86 3.83
C ALA A 100 -11.44 1.55 3.11
N LEU A 101 -10.84 0.59 3.80
CA LEU A 101 -10.55 -0.73 3.24
C LEU A 101 -11.83 -1.47 2.82
N ARG A 102 -12.86 -1.44 3.64
CA ARG A 102 -14.15 -2.06 3.31
C ARG A 102 -14.76 -1.49 2.03
N ASN A 103 -14.74 -0.16 1.88
CA ASN A 103 -15.22 0.51 0.68
C ASN A 103 -14.34 0.19 -0.54
N THR A 104 -13.04 0.09 -0.33
CA THR A 104 -12.07 -0.24 -1.37
C THR A 104 -12.30 -1.62 -1.95
N LEU A 105 -12.55 -2.63 -1.11
CA LEU A 105 -12.77 -4.01 -1.54
C LEU A 105 -13.90 -4.14 -2.57
N GLU A 106 -14.96 -3.36 -2.42
CA GLU A 106 -16.09 -3.37 -3.36
C GLU A 106 -15.73 -2.81 -4.73
N ARG A 107 -14.71 -1.98 -4.83
CA ARG A 107 -14.31 -1.26 -6.06
C ARG A 107 -13.17 -1.93 -6.81
N LEU A 108 -12.33 -2.71 -6.14
CA LEU A 108 -11.10 -3.27 -6.72
C LEU A 108 -11.36 -4.09 -8.00
N THR A 109 -12.45 -4.85 -8.04
CA THR A 109 -12.79 -5.70 -9.19
C THR A 109 -12.99 -4.90 -10.48
N ALA A 110 -13.42 -3.64 -10.37
CA ALA A 110 -13.69 -2.76 -11.51
C ALA A 110 -12.48 -1.89 -11.91
N GLU A 111 -11.39 -1.92 -11.13
CA GLU A 111 -10.28 -0.98 -11.34
C GLU A 111 -9.25 -1.43 -12.38
N GLY A 112 -9.21 -2.72 -12.74
CA GLY A 112 -8.31 -3.22 -13.79
C GLY A 112 -7.23 -4.19 -13.32
N TYR A 113 -7.32 -4.70 -12.10
CA TYR A 113 -6.47 -5.80 -11.63
C TYR A 113 -6.85 -7.11 -12.33
N VAL A 114 -5.85 -7.92 -12.72
CA VAL A 114 -6.09 -9.25 -13.29
C VAL A 114 -6.42 -10.28 -12.22
N GLY A 115 -6.16 -9.97 -10.95
CA GLY A 115 -6.49 -10.81 -9.82
C GLY A 115 -6.47 -10.03 -8.52
N ILE A 116 -7.23 -10.53 -7.54
CA ILE A 116 -7.27 -9.98 -6.18
C ILE A 116 -7.03 -11.13 -5.23
N VAL A 117 -5.94 -11.05 -4.46
CA VAL A 117 -5.60 -12.02 -3.42
C VAL A 117 -5.98 -11.43 -2.08
N ARG A 118 -6.87 -12.12 -1.36
CA ARG A 118 -7.31 -11.71 -0.02
C ARG A 118 -6.59 -12.56 1.01
N VAL A 119 -5.83 -11.91 1.87
CA VAL A 119 -5.12 -12.54 2.98
C VAL A 119 -5.89 -12.25 4.26
N HIS A 120 -6.43 -13.28 4.89
CA HIS A 120 -7.19 -13.16 6.14
C HIS A 120 -6.28 -13.25 7.36
N GLU A 121 -6.78 -12.76 8.48
CA GLU A 121 -6.06 -12.78 9.76
C GLU A 121 -5.63 -14.20 10.15
N SER A 122 -6.49 -15.20 9.91
CA SER A 122 -6.17 -16.61 10.14
C SER A 122 -4.99 -17.11 9.32
N ASP A 123 -4.79 -16.60 8.12
CA ASP A 123 -3.65 -16.97 7.26
C ASP A 123 -2.33 -16.44 7.83
N LEU A 124 -2.37 -15.30 8.51
CA LEU A 124 -1.20 -14.69 9.15
C LEU A 124 -0.77 -15.45 10.41
N ASP A 125 -1.70 -16.09 11.10
CA ASP A 125 -1.46 -16.82 12.33
C ASP A 125 -1.08 -18.29 12.09
N ALA A 126 -1.18 -18.77 10.85
CA ALA A 126 -0.89 -20.16 10.46
C ALA A 126 0.60 -20.46 10.23
N GLN A 127 1.49 -19.52 10.54
CA GLN A 127 2.95 -19.69 10.36
C GLN A 127 3.65 -20.14 11.63
#